data_fceb0b388a1e677ea58fdc05ed32671e
#
_entry.id   fceb0b388a1e677ea58fdc05ed32671e
#
_cell.length_a   1.000
_cell.length_b   1.000
_cell.length_c   1.000
_cell.angle_alpha   90.00
_cell.angle_beta   90.00
_cell.angle_gamma   90.00
#
_symmetry.space_group_name_H-M   'P 1'
#
loop_
_entity.id
_entity.type
_entity.pdbx_description
1 polymer ?
#
loop_
_entity_poly.entity_id
_entity_poly.type
_entity_poly.pdbx_seq_one_letter_code
_entity_poly.pdbx_strand_id
1 'polypeptide(L)'
;SEIVKGGVAKVVSTPISCAADWRKLTVCPCTQGSNARELRHLQLVLEKLKGEEVPVIFTAFTPITIADKISGGKLISYIEEGHGDDVKAALEVITETTAQLVAAAIDMGADGIFLASQMSSYDKCTDRQYLEYGKPYDLRVLEAAGKGWMNTIHCHGDHIMFHILKDYPVQVFNWHAWESLPALDEAYALTGKCLMGGLSRTDITQQNRGAIQNQIFQCFKLLGGRHQILTPGCVIRYPLDDDMLSFIGTTRNEIEAVFDQR
;
A
#
# COMPACT_ATOMS: atom_id res chain seq x y z
N SER A 1 9.84 16.60 -11.91
CA SER A 1 10.13 15.20 -12.23
C SER A 1 10.38 15.04 -13.71
N GLU A 2 11.24 14.09 -14.07
CA GLU A 2 11.50 13.68 -15.46
C GLU A 2 10.91 12.29 -15.68
N ILE A 3 10.28 12.06 -16.82
CA ILE A 3 9.79 10.72 -17.19
C ILE A 3 10.98 9.93 -17.73
N VAL A 4 11.28 8.79 -17.09
CA VAL A 4 12.31 7.87 -17.55
C VAL A 4 11.71 6.69 -18.30
N LYS A 5 12.53 5.98 -19.07
CA LYS A 5 12.10 4.76 -19.78
C LYS A 5 11.52 3.76 -18.79
N GLY A 6 10.29 3.30 -19.05
CA GLY A 6 9.52 2.43 -18.16
C GLY A 6 8.40 3.15 -17.38
N GLY A 7 8.14 4.44 -17.66
CA GLY A 7 6.98 5.16 -17.13
C GLY A 7 7.11 5.68 -15.69
N VAL A 8 8.24 5.47 -15.03
CA VAL A 8 8.48 5.97 -13.67
C VAL A 8 9.04 7.37 -13.71
N ALA A 9 8.41 8.31 -13.00
CA ALA A 9 8.91 9.68 -12.91
C ALA A 9 10.13 9.75 -11.99
N LYS A 10 11.24 10.32 -12.49
CA LYS A 10 12.43 10.61 -11.69
C LYS A 10 12.22 11.91 -10.91
N VAL A 11 12.43 11.88 -9.61
CA VAL A 11 12.41 13.06 -8.76
C VAL A 11 13.69 13.85 -9.00
N VAL A 12 13.58 15.11 -9.43
CA VAL A 12 14.73 16.00 -9.68
C VAL A 12 14.95 17.02 -8.56
N SER A 13 13.91 17.30 -7.76
CA SER A 13 13.99 18.17 -6.58
C SER A 13 12.87 17.80 -5.59
N THR A 14 13.09 18.10 -4.34
CA THR A 14 12.12 17.88 -3.26
C THR A 14 11.82 19.20 -2.55
N PRO A 15 10.60 19.38 -2.00
CA PRO A 15 10.22 20.62 -1.31
C PRO A 15 10.99 20.82 0.00
N ILE A 16 11.46 19.76 0.64
CA ILE A 16 12.24 19.81 1.87
C ILE A 16 13.71 19.69 1.50
N SER A 17 14.44 20.81 1.61
CA SER A 17 15.86 20.92 1.34
C SER A 17 16.67 21.26 2.60
N CYS A 18 16.02 21.84 3.63
CA CYS A 18 16.58 22.12 4.94
C CYS A 18 15.49 21.99 6.02
N ALA A 19 15.90 21.97 7.30
CA ALA A 19 15.00 21.79 8.43
C ALA A 19 13.88 22.85 8.50
N ALA A 20 14.19 24.10 8.15
CA ALA A 20 13.20 25.18 8.15
C ALA A 20 12.07 25.00 7.12
N ASP A 21 12.23 24.15 6.12
CA ASP A 21 11.21 23.89 5.10
C ASP A 21 10.05 23.06 5.66
N TRP A 22 10.27 22.25 6.69
CA TRP A 22 9.23 21.43 7.32
C TRP A 22 8.07 22.29 7.82
N ARG A 23 8.36 23.48 8.38
CA ARG A 23 7.33 24.39 8.90
C ARG A 23 6.63 25.23 7.84
N LYS A 24 7.06 25.15 6.58
CA LYS A 24 6.44 25.86 5.46
C LYS A 24 5.31 25.06 4.81
N LEU A 25 5.16 23.79 5.16
CA LEU A 25 4.11 22.95 4.60
C LEU A 25 2.75 23.47 5.05
N THR A 26 1.80 23.44 4.13
CA THR A 26 0.40 23.82 4.37
C THR A 26 -0.52 22.72 3.86
N VAL A 27 -1.70 22.57 4.47
CA VAL A 27 -2.71 21.62 4.03
C VAL A 27 -3.07 21.89 2.58
N CYS A 28 -2.99 20.87 1.74
CA CYS A 28 -3.40 20.93 0.34
C CYS A 28 -4.85 20.45 0.23
N PRO A 29 -5.79 21.32 -0.14
CA PRO A 29 -7.18 20.92 -0.32
C PRO A 29 -7.34 19.81 -1.36
N CYS A 30 -8.24 18.86 -1.11
CA CYS A 30 -8.50 17.76 -2.05
C CYS A 30 -9.11 18.23 -3.39
N THR A 31 -9.61 19.46 -3.44
CA THR A 31 -10.17 20.11 -4.66
C THR A 31 -9.12 20.79 -5.55
N GLN A 32 -7.82 20.70 -5.20
CA GLN A 32 -6.76 21.42 -5.92
C GLN A 32 -5.60 20.50 -6.31
N GLY A 33 -4.87 20.93 -7.33
CA GLY A 33 -3.61 20.32 -7.76
C GLY A 33 -3.71 18.83 -8.09
N SER A 34 -2.73 18.06 -7.64
CA SER A 34 -2.68 16.62 -7.87
C SER A 34 -3.80 15.87 -7.17
N ASN A 35 -4.23 16.32 -5.97
CA ASN A 35 -5.30 15.67 -5.23
C ASN A 35 -6.62 15.69 -6.02
N ALA A 36 -6.99 16.86 -6.57
CA ALA A 36 -8.18 16.97 -7.43
C ALA A 36 -8.09 16.10 -8.68
N ARG A 37 -6.90 16.01 -9.29
CA ARG A 37 -6.67 15.14 -10.45
C ARG A 37 -6.87 13.67 -10.09
N GLU A 38 -6.32 13.21 -8.98
CA GLU A 38 -6.46 11.79 -8.55
C GLU A 38 -7.92 11.45 -8.21
N LEU A 39 -8.66 12.36 -7.56
CA LEU A 39 -10.09 12.18 -7.32
C LEU A 39 -10.88 12.16 -8.64
N ARG A 40 -10.50 13.00 -9.62
CA ARG A 40 -11.12 12.93 -10.96
C ARG A 40 -10.85 11.61 -11.66
N HIS A 41 -9.64 11.06 -11.54
CA HIS A 41 -9.33 9.71 -12.06
C HIS A 41 -10.19 8.64 -11.37
N LEU A 42 -10.31 8.68 -10.05
CA LEU A 42 -11.18 7.77 -9.30
C LEU A 42 -12.63 7.86 -9.80
N GLN A 43 -13.17 9.07 -9.96
CA GLN A 43 -14.52 9.27 -10.48
C GLN A 43 -14.72 8.59 -11.83
N LEU A 44 -13.78 8.76 -12.77
CA LEU A 44 -13.86 8.14 -14.10
C LEU A 44 -13.81 6.61 -14.04
N VAL A 45 -13.02 6.04 -13.11
CA VAL A 45 -12.97 4.59 -12.88
C VAL A 45 -14.30 4.09 -12.35
N LEU A 46 -14.86 4.74 -11.32
CA LEU A 46 -16.15 4.37 -10.73
C LEU A 46 -17.30 4.48 -11.75
N GLU A 47 -17.32 5.54 -12.57
CA GLU A 47 -18.29 5.70 -13.65
C GLU A 47 -18.19 4.55 -14.67
N LYS A 48 -16.97 4.14 -15.03
CA LYS A 48 -16.72 3.09 -16.02
C LYS A 48 -17.03 1.68 -15.50
N LEU A 49 -16.86 1.44 -14.21
CA LEU A 49 -17.13 0.17 -13.55
C LEU A 49 -18.56 0.09 -12.98
N LYS A 50 -19.40 1.07 -13.28
CA LYS A 50 -20.79 1.09 -12.78
C LYS A 50 -21.57 -0.14 -13.26
N GLY A 51 -22.01 -0.95 -12.28
CA GLY A 51 -22.74 -2.21 -12.53
C GLY A 51 -21.85 -3.45 -12.53
N GLU A 52 -20.52 -3.28 -12.39
CA GLU A 52 -19.60 -4.39 -12.17
C GLU A 52 -19.47 -4.69 -10.67
N GLU A 53 -19.43 -5.96 -10.30
CA GLU A 53 -19.22 -6.40 -8.90
C GLU A 53 -17.74 -6.50 -8.57
N VAL A 54 -16.98 -5.41 -8.77
CA VAL A 54 -15.53 -5.34 -8.54
C VAL A 54 -15.22 -4.24 -7.54
N PRO A 55 -14.59 -4.54 -6.40
CA PRO A 55 -14.19 -3.51 -5.44
C PRO A 55 -13.16 -2.54 -6.01
N VAL A 56 -13.33 -1.26 -5.72
CA VAL A 56 -12.39 -0.20 -6.09
C VAL A 56 -11.79 0.40 -4.82
N ILE A 57 -10.48 0.25 -4.64
CA ILE A 57 -9.75 0.83 -3.51
C ILE A 57 -8.82 1.95 -3.99
N PHE A 58 -8.80 3.07 -3.26
CA PHE A 58 -8.01 4.25 -3.60
C PHE A 58 -6.63 4.19 -2.94
N THR A 59 -5.56 4.32 -3.73
CA THR A 59 -4.19 4.27 -3.20
C THR A 59 -3.79 5.59 -2.56
N ALA A 60 -3.33 5.53 -1.31
CA ALA A 60 -2.68 6.62 -0.59
C ALA A 60 -1.40 6.13 0.09
N PHE A 61 -0.44 7.03 0.34
CA PHE A 61 0.72 6.71 1.16
C PHE A 61 0.48 7.11 2.62
N THR A 62 1.14 6.40 3.53
CA THR A 62 1.19 6.82 4.95
C THR A 62 1.87 8.19 5.09
N PRO A 63 1.47 9.03 6.06
CA PRO A 63 2.06 10.36 6.25
C PRO A 63 3.57 10.34 6.41
N ILE A 64 4.12 9.40 7.16
CA ILE A 64 5.57 9.24 7.32
C ILE A 64 6.26 8.86 6.00
N THR A 65 5.63 8.05 5.15
CA THR A 65 6.15 7.74 3.80
C THR A 65 6.14 8.98 2.90
N ILE A 66 5.10 9.81 2.98
CA ILE A 66 5.05 11.07 2.24
C ILE A 66 6.17 11.99 2.72
N ALA A 67 6.35 12.14 4.04
CA ALA A 67 7.42 12.94 4.63
C ALA A 67 8.81 12.50 4.16
N ASP A 68 9.08 11.19 4.14
CA ASP A 68 10.34 10.66 3.62
C ASP A 68 10.54 10.99 2.13
N LYS A 69 9.51 10.82 1.31
CA LYS A 69 9.56 11.13 -0.13
C LYS A 69 9.81 12.61 -0.41
N ILE A 70 9.13 13.51 0.27
CA ILE A 70 9.27 14.96 0.05
C ILE A 70 10.57 15.53 0.60
N SER A 71 11.27 14.79 1.46
CA SER A 71 12.62 15.11 1.95
C SER A 71 13.75 14.40 1.18
N GLY A 72 13.39 13.66 0.11
CA GLY A 72 14.37 12.92 -0.68
C GLY A 72 15.01 11.76 0.07
N GLY A 73 14.27 11.10 0.97
CA GLY A 73 14.75 9.98 1.79
C GLY A 73 15.58 10.40 3.00
N LYS A 74 15.47 11.65 3.44
CA LYS A 74 16.28 12.21 4.55
C LYS A 74 15.47 12.40 5.85
N LEU A 75 14.25 11.89 5.93
CA LEU A 75 13.38 12.08 7.10
C LEU A 75 14.06 11.67 8.39
N ILE A 76 14.64 10.48 8.44
CA ILE A 76 15.27 9.95 9.65
C ILE A 76 16.50 10.79 10.04
N SER A 77 17.30 11.23 9.07
CA SER A 77 18.44 12.12 9.36
C SER A 77 17.98 13.42 10.04
N TYR A 78 16.92 14.07 9.56
CA TYR A 78 16.37 15.27 10.22
C TYR A 78 15.91 15.00 11.65
N ILE A 79 15.30 13.84 11.92
CA ILE A 79 14.88 13.46 13.28
C ILE A 79 16.10 13.28 14.18
N GLU A 80 17.15 12.59 13.72
CA GLU A 80 18.38 12.30 14.46
C GLU A 80 19.25 13.55 14.71
N GLU A 81 19.17 14.53 13.79
CA GLU A 81 19.82 15.85 13.93
C GLU A 81 19.08 16.80 14.88
N GLY A 82 17.97 16.35 15.51
CA GLY A 82 17.23 17.13 16.52
C GLY A 82 16.06 17.96 15.98
N HIS A 83 15.66 17.76 14.72
CA HIS A 83 14.54 18.46 14.09
C HIS A 83 13.19 17.70 14.22
N GLY A 84 13.06 16.80 15.19
CA GLY A 84 11.88 15.98 15.40
C GLY A 84 10.58 16.77 15.56
N ASP A 85 10.62 17.92 16.25
CA ASP A 85 9.43 18.76 16.45
C ASP A 85 8.99 19.45 15.15
N ASP A 86 9.92 19.84 14.27
CA ASP A 86 9.59 20.39 12.95
C ASP A 86 8.98 19.32 12.05
N VAL A 87 9.51 18.09 12.11
CA VAL A 87 8.96 16.93 11.40
C VAL A 87 7.56 16.61 11.91
N LYS A 88 7.30 16.60 13.23
CA LYS A 88 5.94 16.37 13.77
C LYS A 88 4.95 17.42 13.30
N ALA A 89 5.32 18.71 13.31
CA ALA A 89 4.48 19.77 12.79
C ALA A 89 4.11 19.56 11.30
N ALA A 90 5.08 19.10 10.49
CA ALA A 90 4.84 18.75 9.10
C ALA A 90 3.96 17.52 8.95
N LEU A 91 4.15 16.48 9.79
CA LEU A 91 3.31 15.28 9.78
C LEU A 91 1.85 15.61 10.10
N GLU A 92 1.56 16.59 10.97
CA GLU A 92 0.18 17.07 11.20
C GLU A 92 -0.45 17.56 9.90
N VAL A 93 0.27 18.41 9.14
CA VAL A 93 -0.20 18.99 7.86
C VAL A 93 -0.38 17.91 6.79
N ILE A 94 0.58 16.98 6.69
CA ILE A 94 0.52 15.87 5.73
C ILE A 94 -0.64 14.94 6.06
N THR A 95 -0.84 14.64 7.34
CA THR A 95 -1.94 13.79 7.81
C THR A 95 -3.29 14.41 7.49
N GLU A 96 -3.47 15.69 7.80
CA GLU A 96 -4.72 16.39 7.48
C GLU A 96 -5.00 16.39 5.97
N THR A 97 -3.98 16.66 5.14
CA THR A 97 -4.10 16.60 3.67
C THR A 97 -4.52 15.20 3.20
N THR A 98 -3.87 14.15 3.76
CA THR A 98 -4.13 12.77 3.36
C THR A 98 -5.49 12.29 3.86
N ALA A 99 -5.88 12.66 5.09
CA ALA A 99 -7.18 12.34 5.67
C ALA A 99 -8.34 12.94 4.85
N GLN A 100 -8.23 14.21 4.47
CA GLN A 100 -9.22 14.85 3.58
C GLN A 100 -9.32 14.14 2.23
N LEU A 101 -8.19 13.75 1.65
CA LEU A 101 -8.14 13.08 0.36
C LEU A 101 -8.81 11.70 0.41
N VAL A 102 -8.48 10.89 1.42
CA VAL A 102 -9.06 9.54 1.54
C VAL A 102 -10.54 9.60 1.91
N ALA A 103 -10.97 10.53 2.78
CA ALA A 103 -12.39 10.74 3.08
C ALA A 103 -13.18 11.10 1.81
N ALA A 104 -12.65 12.01 0.99
CA ALA A 104 -13.28 12.39 -0.28
C ALA A 104 -13.36 11.20 -1.25
N ALA A 105 -12.34 10.35 -1.31
CA ALA A 105 -12.35 9.14 -2.14
C ALA A 105 -13.44 8.14 -1.69
N ILE A 106 -13.58 7.92 -0.38
CA ILE A 106 -14.63 7.07 0.19
C ILE A 106 -16.03 7.66 -0.05
N ASP A 107 -16.21 8.96 0.18
CA ASP A 107 -17.51 9.63 -0.04
C ASP A 107 -17.89 9.66 -1.54
N MET A 108 -16.92 9.56 -2.45
CA MET A 108 -17.12 9.42 -3.90
C MET A 108 -17.56 8.00 -4.31
N GLY A 109 -17.35 7.00 -3.45
CA GLY A 109 -17.79 5.62 -3.68
C GLY A 109 -16.66 4.60 -3.78
N ALA A 110 -15.43 4.93 -3.38
CA ALA A 110 -14.40 3.91 -3.22
C ALA A 110 -14.76 2.96 -2.08
N ASP A 111 -14.55 1.66 -2.27
CA ASP A 111 -14.84 0.60 -1.30
C ASP A 111 -13.86 0.59 -0.11
N GLY A 112 -12.73 1.25 -0.25
CA GLY A 112 -11.69 1.38 0.75
C GLY A 112 -10.48 2.11 0.21
N ILE A 113 -9.41 2.09 1.00
CA ILE A 113 -8.11 2.62 0.61
C ILE A 113 -7.04 1.52 0.60
N PHE A 114 -6.04 1.69 -0.27
CA PHE A 114 -4.78 0.94 -0.21
C PHE A 114 -3.73 1.87 0.38
N LEU A 115 -3.54 1.79 1.71
CA LEU A 115 -2.61 2.64 2.45
C LEU A 115 -1.20 2.03 2.38
N ALA A 116 -0.33 2.63 1.59
CA ALA A 116 1.02 2.11 1.35
C ALA A 116 2.02 2.66 2.37
N SER A 117 2.53 1.78 3.23
CA SER A 117 3.55 2.08 4.22
C SER A 117 4.93 1.61 3.75
N GLN A 118 5.81 2.54 3.39
CA GLN A 118 7.18 2.23 2.99
C GLN A 118 8.19 2.46 4.13
N MET A 119 7.76 3.10 5.23
CA MET A 119 8.61 3.37 6.38
C MET A 119 8.42 2.36 7.51
N SER A 120 7.43 1.46 7.44
CA SER A 120 7.20 0.40 8.41
C SER A 120 8.13 -0.80 8.19
N SER A 121 9.41 -0.53 8.06
CA SER A 121 10.46 -1.54 7.83
C SER A 121 11.73 -1.16 8.58
N TYR A 122 12.40 -2.16 9.14
CA TYR A 122 13.72 -2.00 9.80
C TYR A 122 14.82 -1.54 8.85
N ASP A 123 14.59 -1.66 7.53
CA ASP A 123 15.48 -1.08 6.51
C ASP A 123 15.40 0.46 6.45
N LYS A 124 14.41 1.06 7.12
CA LYS A 124 14.10 2.49 7.08
C LYS A 124 14.23 3.19 8.42
N CYS A 125 13.66 2.63 9.47
CA CYS A 125 13.67 3.22 10.80
C CYS A 125 13.53 2.14 11.88
N THR A 126 13.68 2.55 13.13
CA THR A 126 13.46 1.71 14.32
C THR A 126 11.99 1.67 14.72
N ASP A 127 11.59 0.66 15.52
CA ASP A 127 10.26 0.60 16.15
C ASP A 127 9.91 1.90 16.87
N ARG A 128 10.85 2.44 17.65
CA ARG A 128 10.64 3.69 18.39
C ARG A 128 10.30 4.84 17.45
N GLN A 129 11.08 5.01 16.38
CA GLN A 129 10.84 6.06 15.39
C GLN A 129 9.49 5.87 14.68
N TYR A 130 9.14 4.63 14.30
CA TYR A 130 7.86 4.37 13.65
C TYR A 130 6.67 4.55 14.60
N LEU A 131 6.78 4.12 15.86
CA LEU A 131 5.73 4.32 16.87
C LEU A 131 5.51 5.81 17.20
N GLU A 132 6.56 6.64 17.10
CA GLU A 132 6.49 8.06 17.39
C GLU A 132 6.07 8.91 16.18
N TYR A 133 6.61 8.62 14.98
CA TYR A 133 6.46 9.46 13.78
C TYR A 133 5.58 8.81 12.67
N GLY A 134 5.21 7.55 12.80
CA GLY A 134 4.42 6.81 11.81
C GLY A 134 3.01 6.48 12.32
N LYS A 135 2.93 5.51 13.23
CA LYS A 135 1.68 4.89 13.68
C LYS A 135 0.57 5.89 14.07
N PRO A 136 0.80 6.96 14.87
CA PRO A 136 -0.27 7.87 15.28
C PRO A 136 -0.92 8.59 14.10
N TYR A 137 -0.15 8.92 13.09
CA TYR A 137 -0.57 9.61 11.88
C TYR A 137 -1.29 8.67 10.91
N ASP A 138 -0.80 7.44 10.77
CA ASP A 138 -1.44 6.39 9.96
C ASP A 138 -2.84 6.07 10.47
N LEU A 139 -3.01 5.95 11.80
CA LEU A 139 -4.31 5.66 12.42
C LEU A 139 -5.34 6.76 12.15
N ARG A 140 -4.94 8.02 12.10
CA ARG A 140 -5.84 9.14 11.75
C ARG A 140 -6.29 9.08 10.29
N VAL A 141 -5.40 8.68 9.38
CA VAL A 141 -5.77 8.46 7.97
C VAL A 141 -6.75 7.30 7.84
N LEU A 142 -6.53 6.20 8.57
CA LEU A 142 -7.44 5.06 8.58
C LEU A 142 -8.79 5.39 9.22
N GLU A 143 -8.82 6.24 10.24
CA GLU A 143 -10.07 6.76 10.83
C GLU A 143 -10.88 7.56 9.80
N ALA A 144 -10.22 8.42 9.01
CA ALA A 144 -10.87 9.17 7.93
C ALA A 144 -11.44 8.27 6.82
N ALA A 145 -10.84 7.10 6.60
CA ALA A 145 -11.32 6.07 5.68
C ALA A 145 -12.29 5.06 6.32
N GLY A 146 -12.74 5.29 7.56
CA GLY A 146 -13.46 4.31 8.39
C GLY A 146 -14.80 3.81 7.82
N LYS A 147 -15.43 4.52 6.88
CA LYS A 147 -16.63 4.05 6.17
C LYS A 147 -16.32 2.99 5.09
N GLY A 148 -15.06 2.87 4.65
CA GLY A 148 -14.63 1.87 3.68
C GLY A 148 -14.63 0.46 4.28
N TRP A 149 -15.17 -0.51 3.56
CA TRP A 149 -15.23 -1.90 3.99
C TRP A 149 -14.02 -2.74 3.56
N MET A 150 -13.17 -2.20 2.68
CA MET A 150 -11.99 -2.88 2.14
C MET A 150 -10.70 -2.04 2.32
N ASN A 151 -10.52 -1.44 3.51
CA ASN A 151 -9.28 -0.75 3.81
C ASN A 151 -8.14 -1.74 3.91
N THR A 152 -7.10 -1.50 3.12
CA THR A 152 -5.93 -2.36 2.99
C THR A 152 -4.69 -1.62 3.46
N ILE A 153 -3.85 -2.28 4.27
CA ILE A 153 -2.48 -1.80 4.55
C ILE A 153 -1.48 -2.57 3.70
N HIS A 154 -0.63 -1.85 2.96
CA HIS A 154 0.51 -2.42 2.25
C HIS A 154 1.79 -2.20 3.05
N CYS A 155 2.38 -3.28 3.53
CA CYS A 155 3.63 -3.29 4.28
C CYS A 155 4.77 -3.52 3.29
N HIS A 156 5.52 -2.45 2.96
CA HIS A 156 6.58 -2.50 1.96
C HIS A 156 7.95 -2.73 2.61
N GLY A 157 8.78 -3.55 1.96
CA GLY A 157 10.16 -3.85 2.39
C GLY A 157 10.36 -5.31 2.71
N ASP A 158 11.62 -5.66 2.99
CA ASP A 158 12.00 -7.05 3.27
C ASP A 158 11.95 -7.37 4.76
N HIS A 159 12.19 -6.37 5.63
CA HIS A 159 12.16 -6.50 7.09
C HIS A 159 11.02 -5.67 7.69
N ILE A 160 9.78 -6.04 7.36
CA ILE A 160 8.59 -5.28 7.74
C ILE A 160 8.28 -5.38 9.23
N MET A 161 7.77 -4.30 9.82
CA MET A 161 7.33 -4.21 11.22
C MET A 161 5.90 -4.76 11.38
N PHE A 162 5.65 -6.01 10.93
CA PHE A 162 4.32 -6.61 10.92
C PHE A 162 3.70 -6.64 12.32
N HIS A 163 4.49 -6.84 13.37
CA HIS A 163 4.04 -6.86 14.76
C HIS A 163 3.41 -5.53 15.22
N ILE A 164 3.80 -4.39 14.62
CA ILE A 164 3.17 -3.08 14.89
C ILE A 164 1.89 -2.93 14.05
N LEU A 165 1.95 -3.36 12.78
CA LEU A 165 0.89 -3.14 11.81
C LEU A 165 -0.29 -4.11 11.98
N LYS A 166 -0.09 -5.31 12.55
CA LYS A 166 -1.12 -6.34 12.72
C LYS A 166 -2.36 -5.87 13.47
N ASP A 167 -2.20 -4.85 14.32
CA ASP A 167 -3.27 -4.26 15.13
C ASP A 167 -3.95 -3.05 14.45
N TYR A 168 -3.61 -2.73 13.19
CA TYR A 168 -4.25 -1.64 12.46
C TYR A 168 -5.73 -1.96 12.17
N PRO A 169 -6.62 -0.95 12.19
CA PRO A 169 -8.06 -1.12 11.94
C PRO A 169 -8.35 -1.26 10.43
N VAL A 170 -7.74 -2.26 9.79
CA VAL A 170 -7.91 -2.58 8.37
C VAL A 170 -8.59 -3.92 8.18
N GLN A 171 -9.18 -4.16 7.03
CA GLN A 171 -9.80 -5.43 6.66
C GLN A 171 -8.83 -6.35 5.92
N VAL A 172 -7.81 -5.77 5.27
CA VAL A 172 -6.92 -6.50 4.38
C VAL A 172 -5.46 -6.14 4.63
N PHE A 173 -4.57 -7.15 4.60
CA PHE A 173 -3.12 -6.99 4.66
C PHE A 173 -2.48 -7.36 3.32
N ASN A 174 -1.55 -6.53 2.84
CA ASN A 174 -0.76 -6.79 1.64
C ASN A 174 0.73 -6.60 1.93
N TRP A 175 1.56 -7.57 1.52
CA TRP A 175 3.03 -7.50 1.62
C TRP A 175 3.67 -8.50 0.64
N HIS A 176 5.00 -8.55 0.58
CA HIS A 176 5.76 -9.48 -0.25
C HIS A 176 5.83 -10.87 0.40
N ALA A 177 4.72 -11.59 0.49
CA ALA A 177 4.54 -12.78 1.34
C ALA A 177 5.53 -13.93 1.14
N TRP A 178 6.20 -14.00 -0.03
CA TRP A 178 7.25 -15.01 -0.27
C TRP A 178 8.68 -14.49 -0.07
N GLU A 179 8.82 -13.19 0.12
CA GLU A 179 10.09 -12.48 0.27
C GLU A 179 10.29 -11.99 1.71
N SER A 180 9.18 -11.72 2.44
CA SER A 180 9.17 -11.18 3.80
C SER A 180 8.28 -12.00 4.72
N LEU A 181 8.67 -12.09 6.00
CA LEU A 181 7.81 -12.66 7.05
C LEU A 181 6.74 -11.63 7.48
N PRO A 182 5.61 -12.12 8.03
CA PRO A 182 5.25 -13.52 8.31
C PRO A 182 4.83 -14.29 7.07
N ALA A 183 4.80 -15.64 7.15
CA ALA A 183 4.17 -16.48 6.15
C ALA A 183 2.65 -16.26 6.13
N LEU A 184 1.95 -16.70 5.06
CA LEU A 184 0.51 -16.41 4.87
C LEU A 184 -0.35 -16.99 6.00
N ASP A 185 -0.12 -18.23 6.39
CA ASP A 185 -0.85 -18.89 7.48
C ASP A 185 -0.57 -18.25 8.85
N GLU A 186 0.68 -17.86 9.09
CA GLU A 186 1.07 -17.13 10.30
C GLU A 186 0.40 -15.74 10.34
N ALA A 187 0.41 -14.99 9.24
CA ALA A 187 -0.25 -13.69 9.15
C ALA A 187 -1.76 -13.80 9.40
N TYR A 188 -2.39 -14.83 8.84
CA TYR A 188 -3.81 -15.08 9.08
C TYR A 188 -4.08 -15.43 10.55
N ALA A 189 -3.27 -16.31 11.15
CA ALA A 189 -3.39 -16.65 12.56
C ALA A 189 -3.22 -15.44 13.49
N LEU A 190 -2.32 -14.51 13.14
CA LEU A 190 -2.05 -13.28 13.92
C LEU A 190 -3.15 -12.23 13.79
N THR A 191 -3.83 -12.15 12.65
CA THR A 191 -4.73 -11.01 12.34
C THR A 191 -6.20 -11.42 12.19
N GLY A 192 -6.49 -12.64 11.73
CA GLY A 192 -7.83 -13.06 11.32
C GLY A 192 -8.40 -12.27 10.13
N LYS A 193 -7.55 -11.51 9.41
CA LYS A 193 -7.94 -10.61 8.33
C LYS A 193 -7.73 -11.23 6.96
N CYS A 194 -8.35 -10.65 5.93
CA CYS A 194 -8.09 -11.04 4.55
C CYS A 194 -6.65 -10.70 4.16
N LEU A 195 -6.01 -11.60 3.42
CA LEU A 195 -4.64 -11.44 2.94
C LEU A 195 -4.65 -11.21 1.43
N MET A 196 -4.12 -10.05 1.01
CA MET A 196 -3.96 -9.69 -0.39
C MET A 196 -2.49 -9.92 -0.78
N GLY A 197 -2.23 -10.96 -1.59
CA GLY A 197 -0.86 -11.33 -1.91
C GLY A 197 -0.74 -12.76 -2.44
N GLY A 198 0.44 -13.35 -2.27
CA GLY A 198 0.71 -14.75 -2.59
C GLY A 198 1.28 -14.99 -3.99
N LEU A 199 1.55 -13.94 -4.77
CA LEU A 199 2.27 -14.04 -6.05
C LEU A 199 3.55 -13.20 -6.02
N SER A 200 4.66 -13.77 -6.46
CA SER A 200 5.91 -13.04 -6.65
C SER A 200 5.83 -12.16 -7.91
N ARG A 201 5.97 -10.85 -7.73
CA ARG A 201 6.05 -9.92 -8.86
C ARG A 201 7.23 -10.19 -9.79
N THR A 202 8.31 -10.75 -9.25
CA THR A 202 9.50 -11.13 -10.02
C THR A 202 9.20 -12.31 -10.93
N ASP A 203 8.55 -13.35 -10.42
CA ASP A 203 8.17 -14.52 -11.22
C ASP A 203 7.13 -14.17 -12.29
N ILE A 204 6.19 -13.25 -11.98
CA ILE A 204 5.26 -12.70 -12.98
C ILE A 204 6.03 -11.99 -14.10
N THR A 205 6.95 -11.09 -13.76
CA THR A 205 7.75 -10.31 -14.72
C THR A 205 8.66 -11.20 -15.56
N GLN A 206 9.21 -12.28 -14.97
CA GLN A 206 10.08 -13.25 -15.63
C GLN A 206 9.32 -14.37 -16.35
N GLN A 207 7.98 -14.34 -16.33
CA GLN A 207 7.11 -15.36 -16.94
C GLN A 207 7.38 -16.78 -16.40
N ASN A 208 7.73 -16.89 -15.13
CA ASN A 208 8.03 -18.17 -14.47
C ASN A 208 6.71 -18.88 -14.08
N ARG A 209 6.03 -19.46 -15.08
CA ARG A 209 4.71 -20.11 -14.91
C ARG A 209 4.74 -21.23 -13.88
N GLY A 210 5.81 -22.02 -13.82
CA GLY A 210 5.94 -23.11 -12.85
C GLY A 210 5.99 -22.61 -11.40
N ALA A 211 6.73 -21.53 -11.14
CA ALA A 211 6.76 -20.90 -9.82
C ALA A 211 5.40 -20.30 -9.44
N ILE A 212 4.75 -19.61 -10.37
CA ILE A 212 3.42 -19.02 -10.15
C ILE A 212 2.37 -20.11 -9.85
N GLN A 213 2.34 -21.19 -10.61
CA GLN A 213 1.44 -22.31 -10.33
C GLN A 213 1.66 -22.91 -8.93
N ASN A 214 2.92 -23.10 -8.54
CA ASN A 214 3.24 -23.59 -7.20
C ASN A 214 2.82 -22.59 -6.12
N GLN A 215 3.03 -21.28 -6.32
CA GLN A 215 2.63 -20.24 -5.37
C GLN A 215 1.10 -20.23 -5.18
N ILE A 216 0.32 -20.32 -6.25
CA ILE A 216 -1.14 -20.43 -6.18
C ILE A 216 -1.55 -21.66 -5.37
N PHE A 217 -0.96 -22.84 -5.69
CA PHE A 217 -1.24 -24.06 -4.96
C PHE A 217 -0.91 -23.95 -3.46
N GLN A 218 0.25 -23.35 -3.11
CA GLN A 218 0.62 -23.14 -1.71
C GLN A 218 -0.34 -22.20 -1.00
N CYS A 219 -0.81 -21.14 -1.65
CA CYS A 219 -1.81 -20.23 -1.10
C CYS A 219 -3.10 -20.99 -0.72
N PHE A 220 -3.63 -21.81 -1.63
CA PHE A 220 -4.81 -22.64 -1.36
C PHE A 220 -4.56 -23.66 -0.26
N LYS A 221 -3.37 -24.28 -0.24
CA LYS A 221 -3.00 -25.25 0.80
C LYS A 221 -2.92 -24.61 2.19
N LEU A 222 -2.37 -23.40 2.31
CA LEU A 222 -2.20 -22.71 3.59
C LEU A 222 -3.48 -22.08 4.12
N LEU A 223 -4.34 -21.54 3.22
CA LEU A 223 -5.52 -20.76 3.59
C LEU A 223 -6.86 -21.43 3.20
N GLY A 224 -6.84 -22.60 2.58
CA GLY A 224 -8.04 -23.33 2.16
C GLY A 224 -8.88 -22.60 1.12
N GLY A 225 -8.26 -21.74 0.29
CA GLY A 225 -8.95 -20.94 -0.73
C GLY A 225 -9.84 -19.81 -0.17
N ARG A 226 -9.71 -19.50 1.12
CA ARG A 226 -10.53 -18.47 1.81
C ARG A 226 -9.65 -17.39 2.41
N HIS A 227 -10.26 -16.24 2.73
CA HIS A 227 -9.57 -15.11 3.38
C HIS A 227 -8.36 -14.59 2.59
N GLN A 228 -8.38 -14.78 1.27
CA GLN A 228 -7.28 -14.39 0.40
C GLN A 228 -7.78 -13.74 -0.89
N ILE A 229 -7.07 -12.69 -1.30
CA ILE A 229 -7.14 -12.09 -2.62
C ILE A 229 -5.79 -12.33 -3.29
N LEU A 230 -5.78 -13.16 -4.33
CA LEU A 230 -4.55 -13.56 -5.00
C LEU A 230 -4.03 -12.41 -5.86
N THR A 231 -2.92 -11.81 -5.43
CA THR A 231 -2.29 -10.67 -6.09
C THR A 231 -0.77 -10.74 -5.95
N PRO A 232 -0.02 -9.98 -6.76
CA PRO A 232 1.39 -9.74 -6.43
C PRO A 232 1.51 -8.97 -5.11
N GLY A 233 2.60 -9.18 -4.39
CA GLY A 233 2.89 -8.46 -3.14
C GLY A 233 3.20 -6.97 -3.35
N CYS A 234 3.47 -6.54 -4.57
CA CYS A 234 3.77 -5.16 -4.94
C CYS A 234 3.56 -4.95 -6.45
N VAL A 235 3.88 -3.73 -6.93
CA VAL A 235 3.77 -3.33 -8.34
C VAL A 235 4.54 -4.30 -9.26
N ILE A 236 3.86 -4.77 -10.30
CA ILE A 236 4.48 -5.52 -11.41
C ILE A 236 5.21 -4.52 -12.31
N ARG A 237 6.43 -4.87 -12.73
CA ARG A 237 7.22 -4.02 -13.62
C ARG A 237 6.68 -4.08 -15.05
N TYR A 238 6.71 -2.94 -15.72
CA TYR A 238 6.37 -2.83 -17.13
C TYR A 238 7.52 -3.40 -18.01
N PRO A 239 7.21 -4.08 -19.12
CA PRO A 239 5.88 -4.36 -19.67
C PRO A 239 5.17 -5.50 -18.93
N LEU A 240 3.85 -5.36 -18.78
CA LEU A 240 2.98 -6.42 -18.29
C LEU A 240 2.61 -7.34 -19.45
N ASP A 241 2.59 -8.64 -19.20
CA ASP A 241 2.23 -9.66 -20.17
C ASP A 241 0.80 -10.14 -19.91
N ASP A 242 -0.10 -9.86 -20.84
CA ASP A 242 -1.52 -10.24 -20.75
C ASP A 242 -1.71 -11.77 -20.75
N ASP A 243 -0.83 -12.51 -21.45
CA ASP A 243 -0.86 -13.99 -21.46
C ASP A 243 -0.53 -14.53 -20.06
N MET A 244 0.36 -13.87 -19.33
CA MET A 244 0.69 -14.25 -17.95
C MET A 244 -0.48 -13.97 -17.01
N LEU A 245 -1.20 -12.87 -17.17
CA LEU A 245 -2.40 -12.58 -16.39
C LEU A 245 -3.50 -13.62 -16.65
N SER A 246 -3.72 -13.97 -17.91
CA SER A 246 -4.68 -15.01 -18.32
C SER A 246 -4.29 -16.38 -17.73
N PHE A 247 -2.99 -16.72 -17.74
CA PHE A 247 -2.47 -17.93 -17.13
C PHE A 247 -2.71 -17.97 -15.61
N ILE A 248 -2.48 -16.87 -14.91
CA ILE A 248 -2.75 -16.77 -13.45
C ILE A 248 -4.23 -17.05 -13.16
N GLY A 249 -5.14 -16.39 -13.90
CA GLY A 249 -6.57 -16.57 -13.74
C GLY A 249 -7.03 -18.01 -13.99
N THR A 250 -6.57 -18.62 -15.09
CA THR A 250 -6.90 -20.02 -15.45
C THR A 250 -6.38 -20.99 -14.39
N THR A 251 -5.10 -20.85 -14.01
CA THR A 251 -4.46 -21.73 -13.02
C THR A 251 -5.13 -21.63 -11.66
N ARG A 252 -5.52 -20.42 -11.24
CA ARG A 252 -6.27 -20.20 -10.00
C ARG A 252 -7.59 -20.98 -10.02
N ASN A 253 -8.36 -20.88 -11.10
CA ASN A 253 -9.65 -21.56 -11.21
C ASN A 253 -9.50 -23.10 -11.23
N GLU A 254 -8.49 -23.63 -11.91
CA GLU A 254 -8.17 -25.06 -11.93
C GLU A 254 -7.83 -25.59 -10.54
N ILE A 255 -7.01 -24.87 -9.79
CA ILE A 255 -6.61 -25.27 -8.43
C ILE A 255 -7.81 -25.15 -7.47
N GLU A 256 -8.60 -24.10 -7.54
CA GLU A 256 -9.81 -23.94 -6.73
C GLU A 256 -10.76 -25.12 -6.93
N ALA A 257 -11.01 -25.54 -8.15
CA ALA A 257 -11.88 -26.67 -8.46
C ALA A 257 -11.41 -28.00 -7.81
N VAL A 258 -10.10 -28.17 -7.62
CA VAL A 258 -9.52 -29.34 -6.91
C VAL A 258 -9.76 -29.25 -5.40
N PHE A 259 -9.69 -28.04 -4.82
CA PHE A 259 -9.88 -27.84 -3.38
C PHE A 259 -11.36 -27.87 -2.98
N ASP A 260 -12.28 -27.43 -3.83
CA ASP A 260 -13.74 -27.44 -3.58
C ASP A 260 -14.33 -28.88 -3.60
N GLN A 261 -13.62 -29.85 -4.16
CA GLN A 261 -14.04 -31.25 -4.19
C GLN A 261 -13.63 -32.03 -2.91
N ARG A 262 -12.96 -31.39 -1.96
CA ARG A 262 -12.51 -31.99 -0.71
C ARG A 262 -13.35 -31.54 0.48
#